data_a451664c6116ea86bf6ee20b696a6e27
#
_entry.id   a451664c6116ea86bf6ee20b696a6e27
#
_cell.length_a   1.000
_cell.length_b   1.000
_cell.length_c   1.000
_cell.angle_alpha   90.00
_cell.angle_beta   90.00
_cell.angle_gamma   90.00
#
_symmetry.space_group_name_H-M   'P 1'
#
loop_
_entity.id
_entity.type
_entity.pdbx_description
1 polymer ?
#
loop_
_entity_poly.entity_id
_entity_poly.type
_entity_poly.pdbx_seq_one_letter_code
_entity_poly.pdbx_strand_id
1 'polypeptide(L)'
;RDSTLNDLYYTLRVLELMPELRLCADLSHFVVDREFREPLCERDQSYIRTILEHSDCIQGRIANREQVQVQIDFPQHQAWVEIFKDWWRLGIALWRARSHNDATLRFLCALGPPSYAITDARGEELSDRWQEALTIRSWVETIWQQLESKPGVTL
;
A
#
# COMPACT_ATOMS: atom_id res chain seq x y z
N ARG A 1 -7.02 2.30 11.72
CA ARG A 1 -6.93 2.83 13.10
C ARG A 1 -7.85 2.01 14.00
N ASP A 2 -7.59 2.04 15.31
CA ASP A 2 -8.32 1.26 16.32
C ASP A 2 -8.35 -0.26 16.05
N SER A 3 -7.37 -0.76 15.32
CA SER A 3 -7.17 -2.18 15.06
C SER A 3 -5.97 -2.69 15.86
N THR A 4 -6.05 -3.93 16.32
CA THR A 4 -4.96 -4.61 17.02
C THR A 4 -3.69 -4.70 16.16
N LEU A 5 -3.83 -4.77 14.84
CA LEU A 5 -2.73 -4.88 13.88
C LEU A 5 -2.38 -3.51 13.24
N ASN A 6 -2.46 -2.43 13.99
CA ASN A 6 -2.11 -1.09 13.51
C ASN A 6 -0.63 -0.73 13.71
N ASP A 7 0.02 -1.30 14.72
CA ASP A 7 1.47 -1.18 14.95
C ASP A 7 2.23 -2.20 14.10
N LEU A 8 3.28 -1.76 13.42
CA LEU A 8 4.06 -2.60 12.52
C LEU A 8 4.76 -3.76 13.25
N TYR A 9 5.45 -3.47 14.34
CA TYR A 9 6.22 -4.51 15.05
C TYR A 9 5.31 -5.52 15.73
N TYR A 10 4.19 -5.06 16.28
CA TYR A 10 3.18 -5.95 16.81
C TYR A 10 2.59 -6.85 15.72
N THR A 11 2.29 -6.30 14.56
CA THR A 11 1.78 -7.06 13.41
C THR A 11 2.80 -8.12 12.97
N LEU A 12 4.07 -7.76 12.81
CA LEU A 12 5.13 -8.70 12.46
C LEU A 12 5.24 -9.83 13.49
N ARG A 13 5.15 -9.49 14.79
CA ARG A 13 5.19 -10.49 15.85
C ARG A 13 3.99 -11.44 15.84
N VAL A 14 2.81 -10.93 15.51
CA VAL A 14 1.61 -11.78 15.34
C VAL A 14 1.79 -12.72 14.15
N LEU A 15 2.34 -12.25 13.03
CA LEU A 15 2.60 -13.08 11.85
C LEU A 15 3.65 -14.18 12.12
N GLU A 16 4.65 -13.93 12.97
CA GLU A 16 5.59 -14.97 13.43
C GLU A 16 4.90 -16.07 14.23
N LEU A 17 3.90 -15.71 15.03
CA LEU A 17 3.16 -16.65 15.89
C LEU A 17 2.01 -17.34 15.16
N MET A 18 1.48 -16.71 14.11
CA MET A 18 0.34 -17.15 13.33
C MET A 18 0.63 -16.99 11.84
N PRO A 19 1.53 -17.80 11.25
CA PRO A 19 1.95 -17.64 9.86
C PRO A 19 0.84 -17.89 8.83
N GLU A 20 -0.25 -18.52 9.22
CA GLU A 20 -1.45 -18.71 8.39
C GLU A 20 -2.35 -17.46 8.33
N LEU A 21 -2.13 -16.46 9.19
CA LEU A 21 -2.95 -15.24 9.21
C LEU A 21 -2.80 -14.48 7.89
N ARG A 22 -3.94 -14.05 7.33
CA ARG A 22 -3.98 -13.22 6.12
C ARG A 22 -4.49 -11.81 6.43
N LEU A 23 -3.86 -10.85 5.80
CA LEU A 23 -4.10 -9.42 6.04
C LEU A 23 -4.87 -8.78 4.88
N CYS A 24 -5.60 -7.72 5.22
CA CYS A 24 -5.95 -6.65 4.30
C CYS A 24 -5.00 -5.48 4.60
N ALA A 25 -3.92 -5.36 3.83
CA ALA A 25 -2.84 -4.43 4.14
C ALA A 25 -3.13 -3.01 3.65
N ASP A 26 -3.20 -2.07 4.57
CA ASP A 26 -3.09 -0.63 4.30
C ASP A 26 -1.70 -0.16 4.75
N LEU A 27 -0.77 -0.13 3.80
CA LEU A 27 0.63 0.20 4.08
C LEU A 27 0.81 1.65 4.56
N SER A 28 -0.13 2.55 4.25
CA SER A 28 -0.07 3.96 4.65
C SER A 28 0.00 4.13 6.18
N HIS A 29 -0.67 3.24 6.92
CA HIS A 29 -0.64 3.27 8.37
C HIS A 29 0.72 2.89 8.94
N PHE A 30 1.40 1.90 8.37
CA PHE A 30 2.75 1.51 8.78
C PHE A 30 3.80 2.57 8.46
N VAL A 31 3.65 3.27 7.33
CA VAL A 31 4.51 4.39 6.96
C VAL A 31 4.47 5.49 8.03
N VAL A 32 3.27 5.89 8.45
CA VAL A 32 3.08 6.94 9.47
C VAL A 32 3.45 6.44 10.87
N ASP A 33 3.07 5.19 11.23
CA ASP A 33 3.38 4.61 12.53
C ASP A 33 4.89 4.58 12.81
N ARG A 34 5.69 4.27 11.79
CA ARG A 34 7.15 4.15 11.91
C ARG A 34 7.93 5.35 11.37
N GLU A 35 7.24 6.38 10.89
CA GLU A 35 7.84 7.55 10.27
C GLU A 35 8.91 7.18 9.23
N PHE A 36 8.59 6.27 8.31
CA PHE A 36 9.53 5.81 7.30
C PHE A 36 10.15 6.96 6.53
N ARG A 37 11.42 6.87 6.23
CA ARG A 37 12.19 7.90 5.52
C ARG A 37 12.59 7.41 4.14
N GLU A 38 12.46 8.28 3.15
CA GLU A 38 13.00 8.07 1.82
C GLU A 38 14.46 8.59 1.73
N PRO A 39 15.38 7.83 1.10
CA PRO A 39 15.14 6.48 0.59
C PRO A 39 14.94 5.46 1.72
N LEU A 40 14.10 4.45 1.47
CA LEU A 40 13.85 3.40 2.45
C LEU A 40 15.10 2.57 2.71
N CYS A 41 15.37 2.28 3.98
CA CYS A 41 16.43 1.35 4.35
C CYS A 41 16.01 -0.12 4.11
N GLU A 42 16.97 -1.02 3.98
CA GLU A 42 16.71 -2.46 3.75
C GLU A 42 15.81 -3.09 4.81
N ARG A 43 15.98 -2.70 6.07
CA ARG A 43 15.16 -3.17 7.19
C ARG A 43 13.67 -2.82 6.97
N ASP A 44 13.37 -1.57 6.63
CA ASP A 44 12.00 -1.11 6.45
C ASP A 44 11.36 -1.75 5.22
N GLN A 45 12.13 -1.97 4.16
CA GLN A 45 11.71 -2.73 2.98
C GLN A 45 11.39 -4.19 3.34
N SER A 46 12.23 -4.84 4.17
CA SER A 46 11.99 -6.22 4.60
C SER A 46 10.70 -6.38 5.43
N TYR A 47 10.39 -5.41 6.27
CA TYR A 47 9.14 -5.40 7.05
C TYR A 47 7.91 -5.30 6.14
N ILE A 48 7.93 -4.39 5.19
CA ILE A 48 6.83 -4.26 4.22
C ILE A 48 6.70 -5.53 3.37
N ARG A 49 7.81 -6.13 2.96
CA ARG A 49 7.79 -7.41 2.24
C ARG A 49 7.07 -8.49 3.06
N THR A 50 7.40 -8.65 4.34
CA THR A 50 6.74 -9.62 5.23
C THR A 50 5.23 -9.36 5.33
N ILE A 51 4.80 -8.10 5.46
CA ILE A 51 3.38 -7.75 5.46
C ILE A 51 2.71 -8.18 4.14
N LEU A 52 3.34 -7.90 3.01
CA LEU A 52 2.80 -8.23 1.68
C LEU A 52 2.76 -9.74 1.41
N GLU A 53 3.72 -10.50 1.94
CA GLU A 53 3.73 -11.97 1.88
C GLU A 53 2.50 -12.59 2.56
N HIS A 54 1.91 -11.90 3.53
CA HIS A 54 0.73 -12.34 4.27
C HIS A 54 -0.57 -11.64 3.85
N SER A 55 -0.54 -10.85 2.74
CA SER A 55 -1.70 -10.05 2.35
C SER A 55 -2.51 -10.70 1.23
N ASP A 56 -3.82 -10.89 1.45
CA ASP A 56 -4.80 -11.33 0.44
C ASP A 56 -5.74 -10.20 -0.01
N CYS A 57 -5.56 -9.02 0.56
CA CYS A 57 -6.17 -7.77 0.14
C CYS A 57 -5.17 -6.63 0.32
N ILE A 58 -5.14 -5.67 -0.62
CA ILE A 58 -4.28 -4.49 -0.56
C ILE A 58 -5.15 -3.25 -0.66
N GLN A 59 -4.89 -2.28 0.20
CA GLN A 59 -5.51 -0.96 0.11
C GLN A 59 -4.56 0.01 -0.61
N GLY A 60 -5.09 0.64 -1.66
CA GLY A 60 -4.41 1.64 -2.47
C GLY A 60 -4.62 3.03 -1.89
N ARG A 61 -3.70 3.46 -1.05
CA ARG A 61 -3.57 4.81 -0.52
C ARG A 61 -2.11 5.14 -0.41
N ILE A 62 -1.73 6.36 -0.75
CA ILE A 62 -0.36 6.86 -0.65
C ILE A 62 -0.25 7.75 0.57
N ALA A 63 0.79 7.54 1.35
CA ALA A 63 1.15 8.28 2.54
C ALA A 63 2.56 8.87 2.39
N ASN A 64 2.89 9.82 3.21
CA ASN A 64 4.27 10.15 3.56
C ASN A 64 4.49 9.83 5.05
N ARG A 65 5.66 10.14 5.59
CA ARG A 65 6.00 9.79 6.97
C ARG A 65 5.13 10.47 8.03
N GLU A 66 4.49 11.60 7.73
CA GLU A 66 3.67 12.38 8.66
C GLU A 66 2.16 12.31 8.36
N GLN A 67 1.80 12.00 7.10
CA GLN A 67 0.43 12.08 6.61
C GLN A 67 -0.01 10.76 6.02
N VAL A 68 -1.08 10.20 6.54
CA VAL A 68 -1.61 8.89 6.15
C VAL A 68 -2.23 8.88 4.74
N GLN A 69 -2.58 10.04 4.22
CA GLN A 69 -3.08 10.23 2.86
C GLN A 69 -2.53 11.53 2.30
N VAL A 70 -1.92 11.47 1.11
CA VAL A 70 -1.38 12.64 0.40
C VAL A 70 -1.90 12.67 -1.03
N GLN A 71 -1.89 13.86 -1.63
CA GLN A 71 -2.25 14.07 -3.04
C GLN A 71 -1.22 13.43 -3.95
N ILE A 72 -1.67 12.63 -4.92
CA ILE A 72 -0.79 11.81 -5.77
C ILE A 72 -0.16 12.58 -6.93
N ASP A 73 -0.72 13.72 -7.29
CA ASP A 73 -0.27 14.58 -8.40
C ASP A 73 0.68 15.72 -7.94
N PHE A 74 0.85 15.90 -6.62
CA PHE A 74 1.73 16.94 -6.10
C PHE A 74 3.21 16.53 -6.22
N PRO A 75 4.08 17.42 -6.78
CA PRO A 75 5.48 17.08 -7.02
C PRO A 75 6.25 16.58 -5.81
N GLN A 76 5.97 17.12 -4.62
CA GLN A 76 6.63 16.73 -3.37
C GLN A 76 6.27 15.31 -2.89
N HIS A 77 5.22 14.70 -3.45
CA HIS A 77 4.79 13.36 -3.08
C HIS A 77 5.24 12.28 -4.07
N GLN A 78 5.88 12.65 -5.21
CA GLN A 78 6.19 11.71 -6.28
C GLN A 78 7.12 10.58 -5.87
N ALA A 79 8.09 10.83 -4.98
CA ALA A 79 8.94 9.77 -4.47
C ALA A 79 8.12 8.69 -3.71
N TRP A 80 7.16 9.12 -2.90
CA TRP A 80 6.24 8.20 -2.22
C TRP A 80 5.29 7.49 -3.19
N VAL A 81 4.82 8.17 -4.23
CA VAL A 81 4.00 7.54 -5.29
C VAL A 81 4.73 6.34 -5.90
N GLU A 82 6.01 6.50 -6.28
CA GLU A 82 6.79 5.41 -6.86
C GLU A 82 7.06 4.27 -5.84
N ILE A 83 7.37 4.61 -4.58
CA ILE A 83 7.54 3.62 -3.52
C ILE A 83 6.28 2.76 -3.35
N PHE A 84 5.11 3.37 -3.28
CA PHE A 84 3.85 2.62 -3.14
C PHE A 84 3.53 1.77 -4.37
N LYS A 85 3.80 2.25 -5.59
CA LYS A 85 3.64 1.47 -6.83
C LYS A 85 4.55 0.24 -6.84
N ASP A 86 5.79 0.36 -6.36
CA ASP A 86 6.71 -0.77 -6.25
C ASP A 86 6.23 -1.77 -5.18
N TRP A 87 5.72 -1.31 -4.06
CA TRP A 87 5.12 -2.18 -3.05
C TRP A 87 3.86 -2.90 -3.56
N TRP A 88 2.99 -2.22 -4.31
CA TRP A 88 1.83 -2.89 -4.93
C TRP A 88 2.27 -3.92 -5.96
N ARG A 89 3.29 -3.61 -6.77
CA ARG A 89 3.89 -4.58 -7.70
C ARG A 89 4.43 -5.80 -6.96
N LEU A 90 5.19 -5.59 -5.90
CA LEU A 90 5.73 -6.66 -5.05
C LEU A 90 4.59 -7.49 -4.43
N GLY A 91 3.60 -6.85 -3.82
CA GLY A 91 2.48 -7.53 -3.18
C GLY A 91 1.66 -8.38 -4.15
N ILE A 92 1.37 -7.86 -5.33
CA ILE A 92 0.67 -8.61 -6.40
C ILE A 92 1.52 -9.81 -6.85
N ALA A 93 2.83 -9.63 -7.07
CA ALA A 93 3.73 -10.70 -7.47
C ALA A 93 3.82 -11.81 -6.41
N LEU A 94 4.00 -11.45 -5.14
CA LEU A 94 4.03 -12.39 -4.01
C LEU A 94 2.71 -13.14 -3.84
N TRP A 95 1.57 -12.44 -3.98
CA TRP A 95 0.26 -13.06 -3.93
C TRP A 95 0.08 -14.07 -5.07
N ARG A 96 0.42 -13.71 -6.30
CA ARG A 96 0.32 -14.61 -7.47
C ARG A 96 1.18 -15.86 -7.31
N ALA A 97 2.37 -15.72 -6.74
CA ALA A 97 3.31 -16.85 -6.56
C ALA A 97 2.77 -17.93 -5.60
N ARG A 98 1.85 -17.60 -4.69
CA ARG A 98 1.28 -18.54 -3.72
C ARG A 98 -0.17 -18.92 -3.97
N SER A 99 -0.86 -18.21 -4.87
CA SER A 99 -2.29 -18.37 -5.09
C SER A 99 -2.58 -19.33 -6.24
N HIS A 100 -3.74 -19.99 -6.20
CA HIS A 100 -4.24 -20.80 -7.31
C HIS A 100 -4.76 -19.90 -8.45
N ASN A 101 -4.85 -20.46 -9.66
CA ASN A 101 -5.21 -19.71 -10.87
C ASN A 101 -6.62 -19.09 -10.85
N ASP A 102 -7.53 -19.62 -10.04
CA ASP A 102 -8.91 -19.15 -9.86
C ASP A 102 -9.07 -18.19 -8.68
N ALA A 103 -8.00 -17.91 -7.94
CA ALA A 103 -8.04 -17.01 -6.80
C ALA A 103 -8.17 -15.54 -7.24
N THR A 104 -8.80 -14.73 -6.40
CA THR A 104 -9.02 -13.30 -6.64
C THR A 104 -8.30 -12.46 -5.59
N LEU A 105 -7.34 -11.63 -6.02
CA LEU A 105 -6.77 -10.58 -5.18
C LEU A 105 -7.73 -9.38 -5.15
N ARG A 106 -8.05 -8.91 -3.95
CA ARG A 106 -8.81 -7.67 -3.80
C ARG A 106 -7.86 -6.48 -3.67
N PHE A 107 -8.10 -5.44 -4.47
CA PHE A 107 -7.43 -4.15 -4.35
C PHE A 107 -8.47 -3.05 -4.16
N LEU A 108 -8.39 -2.32 -3.06
CA LEU A 108 -9.31 -1.27 -2.71
C LEU A 108 -8.61 0.10 -2.78
N CYS A 109 -9.04 1.00 -3.66
CA CYS A 109 -8.60 2.39 -3.64
C CYS A 109 -9.22 3.09 -2.41
N ALA A 110 -8.45 3.16 -1.32
CA ALA A 110 -8.95 3.51 0.02
C ALA A 110 -8.71 4.98 0.36
N LEU A 111 -9.18 5.90 -0.51
CA LEU A 111 -9.04 7.35 -0.29
C LEU A 111 -10.20 7.87 0.58
N GLY A 112 -9.87 8.26 1.81
CA GLY A 112 -10.82 8.78 2.79
C GLY A 112 -11.17 10.26 2.56
N PRO A 113 -12.40 10.69 2.94
CA PRO A 113 -12.78 12.11 2.96
C PRO A 113 -12.03 12.87 4.07
N PRO A 114 -12.24 14.18 4.25
CA PRO A 114 -11.82 14.84 5.49
C PRO A 114 -12.41 14.11 6.72
N SER A 115 -11.61 13.70 7.70
CA SER A 115 -10.27 14.14 8.11
C SER A 115 -9.04 13.41 7.50
N TYR A 116 -9.22 12.49 6.53
CA TYR A 116 -8.08 11.87 5.84
C TYR A 116 -7.55 12.78 4.73
N ALA A 117 -8.43 13.35 3.93
CA ALA A 117 -8.06 14.28 2.88
C ALA A 117 -7.51 15.60 3.46
N ILE A 118 -6.44 16.11 2.86
CA ILE A 118 -5.87 17.41 3.23
C ILE A 118 -6.72 18.51 2.60
N THR A 119 -7.04 19.51 3.40
CA THR A 119 -7.92 20.61 3.00
C THR A 119 -7.23 21.97 3.08
N ASP A 120 -7.79 22.96 2.40
CA ASP A 120 -7.44 24.37 2.55
C ASP A 120 -8.03 24.97 3.86
N ALA A 121 -7.81 26.25 4.08
CA ALA A 121 -8.31 26.98 5.25
C ALA A 121 -9.86 27.07 5.31
N ARG A 122 -10.57 26.74 4.23
CA ARG A 122 -12.04 26.72 4.16
C ARG A 122 -12.60 25.32 4.34
N GLY A 123 -11.72 24.29 4.44
CA GLY A 123 -12.13 22.90 4.55
C GLY A 123 -12.37 22.22 3.19
N GLU A 124 -12.02 22.86 2.08
CA GLU A 124 -12.12 22.27 0.74
C GLU A 124 -10.92 21.35 0.48
N GLU A 125 -11.18 20.17 -0.10
CA GLU A 125 -10.12 19.22 -0.45
C GLU A 125 -9.16 19.82 -1.49
N LEU A 126 -7.84 19.61 -1.31
CA LEU A 126 -6.83 20.14 -2.22
C LEU A 126 -6.69 19.35 -3.53
N SER A 127 -7.33 18.19 -3.63
CA SER A 127 -7.35 17.35 -4.83
C SER A 127 -8.68 16.64 -4.99
N ASP A 128 -8.98 16.18 -6.21
CA ASP A 128 -10.13 15.36 -6.49
C ASP A 128 -9.84 13.88 -6.14
N ARG A 129 -10.24 13.48 -4.95
CA ARG A 129 -10.10 12.13 -4.39
C ARG A 129 -10.64 11.03 -5.30
N TRP A 130 -11.72 11.31 -6.04
CA TRP A 130 -12.31 10.34 -6.95
C TRP A 130 -11.42 10.13 -8.19
N GLN A 131 -10.90 11.21 -8.76
CA GLN A 131 -9.95 11.13 -9.88
C GLN A 131 -8.63 10.47 -9.45
N GLU A 132 -8.15 10.75 -8.26
CA GLU A 132 -6.98 10.05 -7.68
C GLU A 132 -7.24 8.54 -7.55
N ALA A 133 -8.42 8.13 -7.07
CA ALA A 133 -8.79 6.72 -6.97
C ALA A 133 -8.83 6.03 -8.35
N LEU A 134 -9.36 6.69 -9.37
CA LEU A 134 -9.36 6.19 -10.75
C LEU A 134 -7.93 6.06 -11.31
N THR A 135 -7.07 7.01 -10.99
CA THR A 135 -5.66 7.00 -11.38
C THR A 135 -4.92 5.83 -10.72
N ILE A 136 -5.06 5.65 -9.41
CA ILE A 136 -4.48 4.51 -8.67
C ILE A 136 -4.97 3.18 -9.26
N ARG A 137 -6.26 3.07 -9.53
CA ARG A 137 -6.83 1.89 -10.18
C ARG A 137 -6.13 1.59 -11.51
N SER A 138 -5.98 2.59 -12.37
CA SER A 138 -5.31 2.46 -13.67
C SER A 138 -3.85 1.98 -13.53
N TRP A 139 -3.11 2.51 -12.55
CA TRP A 139 -1.74 2.06 -12.26
C TRP A 139 -1.70 0.58 -11.87
N VAL A 140 -2.60 0.16 -10.99
CA VAL A 140 -2.65 -1.23 -10.52
C VAL A 140 -3.08 -2.20 -11.62
N GLU A 141 -4.03 -1.82 -12.47
CA GLU A 141 -4.41 -2.60 -13.65
C GLU A 141 -3.21 -2.75 -14.61
N THR A 142 -2.43 -1.71 -14.81
CA THR A 142 -1.19 -1.75 -15.61
C THR A 142 -0.13 -2.67 -14.98
N ILE A 143 0.08 -2.57 -13.66
CA ILE A 143 1.00 -3.44 -12.91
C ILE A 143 0.57 -4.91 -13.06
N TRP A 144 -0.72 -5.19 -12.90
CA TRP A 144 -1.27 -6.54 -13.05
C TRP A 144 -0.97 -7.12 -14.43
N GLN A 145 -1.26 -6.38 -15.50
CA GLN A 145 -1.01 -6.79 -16.89
C GLN A 145 0.48 -7.04 -17.17
N GLN A 146 1.36 -6.18 -16.64
CA GLN A 146 2.81 -6.35 -16.78
C GLN A 146 3.33 -7.62 -16.12
N LEU A 147 2.76 -8.01 -14.97
CA LEU A 147 3.10 -9.24 -14.27
C LEU A 147 2.50 -10.48 -14.95
N GLU A 148 1.39 -10.34 -15.67
CA GLU A 148 0.85 -11.43 -16.50
C GLU A 148 1.72 -11.73 -17.72
N SER A 149 2.21 -10.70 -18.38
CA SER A 149 3.01 -10.84 -19.62
C SER A 149 4.44 -11.33 -19.39
N LYS A 150 4.91 -11.37 -18.14
CA LYS A 150 6.26 -11.85 -17.75
C LYS A 150 6.17 -12.95 -16.68
N PRO A 151 5.64 -14.14 -16.96
CA PRO A 151 5.70 -15.24 -16.02
C PRO A 151 7.16 -15.69 -15.88
N GLY A 152 7.78 -15.44 -14.71
CA GLY A 152 9.12 -15.95 -14.41
C GLY A 152 10.17 -14.93 -14.01
N VAL A 153 9.82 -13.71 -13.64
CA VAL A 153 10.77 -12.83 -12.94
C VAL A 153 10.90 -13.32 -11.51
N THR A 154 12.01 -14.01 -11.22
CA THR A 154 12.44 -14.32 -9.85
C THR A 154 12.68 -12.99 -9.13
N LEU A 155 11.92 -12.72 -8.07
CA LEU A 155 12.01 -11.53 -7.21
C LEU A 155 13.12 -11.70 -6.18
#